data_df3cc58895bdc6acc50e69ea18b9d7bb
#
_entry.id   df3cc58895bdc6acc50e69ea18b9d7bb
#
_cell.length_a   1.000
_cell.length_b   1.000
_cell.length_c   1.000
_cell.angle_alpha   90.00
_cell.angle_beta   90.00
_cell.angle_gamma   90.00
#
_symmetry.space_group_name_H-M   'P 1'
#
loop_
_entity.id
_entity.type
_entity.pdbx_description
1 polymer ?
#
loop_
_entity_poly.entity_id
_entity_poly.type
_entity_poly.pdbx_seq_one_letter_code
_entity_poly.pdbx_strand_id
1 'polypeptide(L)'
;MFTIATWNTNSVRLRAGLVERLLSEEAPDILCLQEIKSPVDKVPLEGFAALGYRYMVARGQKGYNGVAILSRLPLEDAGDRDYASLGHARHVAARLENGVTIHNFYVPAGGDIPDRDQNEKFGQKLDFLTDMRDVFHAHRPARAIMVGELYIAPR
;
A
#
# COMPACT_ATOMS: atom_id res chain seq x y z
N MET A 1 21.46 -2.98 -3.76
CA MET A 1 20.33 -2.57 -4.65
C MET A 1 19.17 -3.54 -4.49
N PHE A 2 17.95 -3.08 -4.47
CA PHE A 2 16.76 -3.93 -4.35
C PHE A 2 15.67 -3.46 -5.34
N THR A 3 14.75 -4.35 -5.64
CA THR A 3 13.65 -4.08 -6.58
C THR A 3 12.32 -4.04 -5.84
N ILE A 4 11.45 -3.13 -6.23
CA ILE A 4 10.10 -2.98 -5.68
C ILE A 4 9.10 -3.10 -6.83
N ALA A 5 8.08 -3.93 -6.64
CA ALA A 5 6.89 -3.96 -7.48
C ALA A 5 5.69 -3.47 -6.70
N THR A 6 4.72 -2.90 -7.39
CA THR A 6 3.46 -2.43 -6.80
C THR A 6 2.30 -2.92 -7.65
N TRP A 7 1.22 -3.38 -7.00
CA TRP A 7 0.08 -3.96 -7.71
C TRP A 7 -1.20 -3.85 -6.87
N ASN A 8 -2.26 -3.31 -7.48
CA ASN A 8 -3.61 -3.38 -6.91
C ASN A 8 -4.19 -4.76 -7.22
N THR A 9 -4.33 -5.60 -6.18
CA THR A 9 -4.74 -6.99 -6.33
C THR A 9 -6.25 -7.19 -6.42
N ASN A 10 -7.04 -6.22 -6.03
CA ASN A 10 -8.48 -6.38 -5.95
C ASN A 10 -8.87 -7.72 -5.27
N SER A 11 -8.51 -7.88 -4.02
CA SER A 11 -8.59 -9.07 -3.17
C SER A 11 -7.37 -10.00 -3.28
N VAL A 12 -6.53 -9.95 -2.26
CA VAL A 12 -5.33 -10.80 -2.19
C VAL A 12 -5.67 -12.28 -2.06
N ARG A 13 -6.75 -12.61 -1.36
CA ARG A 13 -7.17 -14.02 -1.20
C ARG A 13 -7.68 -14.60 -2.50
N LEU A 14 -8.47 -13.83 -3.24
CA LEU A 14 -9.00 -14.26 -4.53
C LEU A 14 -7.90 -14.37 -5.59
N ARG A 15 -6.86 -13.54 -5.48
CA ARG A 15 -5.72 -13.47 -6.41
C ARG A 15 -4.45 -14.12 -5.89
N ALA A 16 -4.55 -14.92 -4.81
CA ALA A 16 -3.36 -15.52 -4.17
C ALA A 16 -2.48 -16.28 -5.16
N GLY A 17 -3.08 -17.06 -6.05
CA GLY A 17 -2.34 -17.79 -7.09
C GLY A 17 -1.60 -16.88 -8.06
N LEU A 18 -2.21 -15.75 -8.43
CA LEU A 18 -1.57 -14.74 -9.30
C LEU A 18 -0.44 -14.00 -8.57
N VAL A 19 -0.62 -13.71 -7.29
CA VAL A 19 0.45 -13.12 -6.46
C VAL A 19 1.63 -14.07 -6.39
N GLU A 20 1.40 -15.35 -6.08
CA GLU A 20 2.44 -16.37 -6.05
C GLU A 20 3.17 -16.49 -7.38
N ARG A 21 2.44 -16.42 -8.48
CA ARG A 21 3.01 -16.46 -9.82
C ARG A 21 3.91 -15.24 -10.10
N LEU A 22 3.46 -14.04 -9.72
CA LEU A 22 4.28 -12.83 -9.84
C LEU A 22 5.56 -12.95 -9.00
N LEU A 23 5.44 -13.42 -7.76
CA LEU A 23 6.58 -13.60 -6.88
C LEU A 23 7.59 -14.62 -7.43
N SER A 24 7.11 -15.67 -8.10
CA SER A 24 7.96 -16.69 -8.71
C SER A 24 8.62 -16.22 -10.00
N GLU A 25 7.86 -15.58 -10.88
CA GLU A 25 8.32 -15.23 -12.23
C GLU A 25 9.13 -13.94 -12.26
N GLU A 26 8.66 -12.88 -11.59
CA GLU A 26 9.30 -11.57 -11.57
C GLU A 26 10.28 -11.42 -10.40
N ALA A 27 10.06 -12.16 -9.34
CA ALA A 27 10.90 -12.23 -8.15
C ALA A 27 11.39 -10.86 -7.64
N PRO A 28 10.50 -9.86 -7.43
CA PRO A 28 10.93 -8.60 -6.83
C PRO A 28 11.41 -8.84 -5.40
N ASP A 29 12.30 -8.02 -4.89
CA ASP A 29 12.68 -8.10 -3.47
C ASP A 29 11.52 -7.74 -2.57
N ILE A 30 10.71 -6.77 -3.01
CA ILE A 30 9.58 -6.23 -2.25
C ILE A 30 8.37 -6.09 -3.18
N LEU A 31 7.21 -6.52 -2.71
CA LEU A 31 5.92 -6.35 -3.41
C LEU A 31 4.95 -5.58 -2.53
N CYS A 32 4.50 -4.43 -3.03
CA CYS A 32 3.50 -3.60 -2.37
C CYS A 32 2.13 -3.82 -3.02
N LEU A 33 1.15 -4.23 -2.21
CA LEU A 33 -0.20 -4.56 -2.65
C LEU A 33 -1.19 -3.53 -2.15
N GLN A 34 -2.15 -3.16 -3.00
CA GLN A 34 -3.30 -2.35 -2.66
C GLN A 34 -4.58 -3.16 -2.85
N GLU A 35 -5.64 -2.74 -2.22
CA GLU A 35 -6.94 -3.43 -2.22
C GLU A 35 -6.83 -4.91 -1.86
N ILE A 36 -6.14 -5.22 -0.76
CA ILE A 36 -6.05 -6.62 -0.30
C ILE A 36 -7.42 -7.18 0.14
N LYS A 37 -8.35 -6.30 0.54
CA LYS A 37 -9.74 -6.63 0.90
C LYS A 37 -9.83 -7.78 1.91
N SER A 38 -8.94 -7.77 2.87
CA SER A 38 -8.80 -8.86 3.86
C SER A 38 -8.31 -8.30 5.18
N PRO A 39 -8.81 -8.82 6.31
CA PRO A 39 -8.12 -8.67 7.58
C PRO A 39 -6.70 -9.23 7.46
N VAL A 40 -5.76 -8.68 8.22
CA VAL A 40 -4.33 -9.04 8.13
C VAL A 40 -4.11 -10.54 8.42
N ASP A 41 -4.79 -11.07 9.43
CA ASP A 41 -4.69 -12.49 9.83
C ASP A 41 -5.24 -13.48 8.79
N LYS A 42 -5.97 -12.99 7.78
CA LYS A 42 -6.54 -13.79 6.70
C LYS A 42 -5.72 -13.73 5.40
N VAL A 43 -4.67 -12.93 5.36
CA VAL A 43 -3.77 -12.88 4.20
C VAL A 43 -3.03 -14.23 4.09
N PRO A 44 -2.97 -14.86 2.90
CA PRO A 44 -2.34 -16.18 2.74
C PRO A 44 -0.80 -16.10 2.73
N LEU A 45 -0.22 -15.59 3.82
CA LEU A 45 1.22 -15.37 3.95
C LEU A 45 2.02 -16.67 3.84
N GLU A 46 1.48 -17.79 4.30
CA GLU A 46 2.18 -19.07 4.28
C GLU A 46 2.64 -19.47 2.88
N GLY A 47 1.77 -19.32 1.87
CA GLY A 47 2.12 -19.57 0.47
C GLY A 47 3.19 -18.62 -0.05
N PHE A 48 3.14 -17.36 0.35
CA PHE A 48 4.14 -16.36 -0.03
C PHE A 48 5.48 -16.62 0.66
N ALA A 49 5.45 -17.01 1.94
CA ALA A 49 6.65 -17.35 2.70
C ALA A 49 7.37 -18.57 2.11
N ALA A 50 6.63 -19.54 1.59
CA ALA A 50 7.20 -20.71 0.90
C ALA A 50 8.02 -20.32 -0.34
N LEU A 51 7.74 -19.16 -0.93
CA LEU A 51 8.46 -18.58 -2.07
C LEU A 51 9.60 -17.64 -1.64
N GLY A 52 9.87 -17.53 -0.34
CA GLY A 52 10.92 -16.68 0.20
C GLY A 52 10.45 -15.32 0.75
N TYR A 53 9.16 -15.00 0.62
CA TYR A 53 8.58 -13.72 1.09
C TYR A 53 8.07 -13.91 2.51
N ARG A 54 8.97 -13.93 3.47
CA ARG A 54 8.71 -14.26 4.88
C ARG A 54 8.29 -13.05 5.71
N TYR A 55 8.46 -11.86 5.18
CA TYR A 55 8.19 -10.63 5.91
C TYR A 55 6.99 -9.92 5.32
N MET A 56 6.06 -9.53 6.17
CA MET A 56 4.89 -8.78 5.77
C MET A 56 4.59 -7.70 6.79
N VAL A 57 4.33 -6.48 6.30
CA VAL A 57 3.75 -5.40 7.08
C VAL A 57 2.47 -4.98 6.37
N ALA A 58 1.34 -5.04 7.06
CA ALA A 58 0.04 -4.83 6.43
C ALA A 58 -0.95 -4.15 7.35
N ARG A 59 -1.94 -3.49 6.73
CA ARG A 59 -3.15 -2.99 7.38
C ARG A 59 -4.34 -3.41 6.55
N GLY A 60 -5.36 -3.98 7.17
CA GLY A 60 -6.47 -4.59 6.44
C GLY A 60 -7.82 -4.27 7.01
N GLN A 61 -8.83 -4.43 6.15
CA GLN A 61 -10.24 -4.35 6.48
C GLN A 61 -10.98 -5.47 5.76
N LYS A 62 -12.08 -5.94 6.36
CA LYS A 62 -12.90 -6.97 5.74
C LYS A 62 -13.62 -6.41 4.51
N GLY A 63 -13.37 -6.99 3.35
CA GLY A 63 -14.14 -6.77 2.13
C GLY A 63 -13.77 -5.56 1.28
N TYR A 64 -12.99 -4.59 1.79
CA TYR A 64 -12.55 -3.42 1.03
C TYR A 64 -11.28 -2.81 1.61
N ASN A 65 -10.62 -1.95 0.82
CA ASN A 65 -9.34 -1.32 1.16
C ASN A 65 -8.24 -2.34 1.53
N GLY A 66 -7.28 -1.93 2.32
CA GLY A 66 -6.18 -2.75 2.78
C GLY A 66 -4.94 -2.65 1.92
N VAL A 67 -3.80 -2.52 2.58
CA VAL A 67 -2.48 -2.40 1.95
C VAL A 67 -1.49 -3.35 2.63
N ALA A 68 -0.58 -3.92 1.84
CA ALA A 68 0.43 -4.83 2.36
C ALA A 68 1.77 -4.61 1.68
N ILE A 69 2.84 -4.85 2.43
CA ILE A 69 4.21 -4.89 1.94
C ILE A 69 4.74 -6.29 2.22
N LEU A 70 5.01 -7.04 1.16
CA LEU A 70 5.64 -8.37 1.22
C LEU A 70 7.10 -8.25 0.85
N SER A 71 8.00 -8.95 1.55
CA SER A 71 9.42 -8.82 1.30
C SER A 71 10.19 -10.12 1.53
N ARG A 72 11.22 -10.34 0.71
CA ARG A 72 12.28 -11.32 0.98
C ARG A 72 13.29 -10.80 2.01
N LEU A 73 13.39 -9.47 2.13
CA LEU A 73 14.31 -8.80 3.03
C LEU A 73 13.63 -8.49 4.36
N PRO A 74 14.38 -8.50 5.48
CA PRO A 74 13.80 -8.13 6.76
C PRO A 74 13.14 -6.76 6.74
N LEU A 75 11.94 -6.67 7.32
CA LEU A 75 11.16 -5.44 7.45
C LEU A 75 10.88 -5.15 8.93
N GLU A 76 10.93 -3.88 9.27
CA GLU A 76 10.40 -3.34 10.51
C GLU A 76 9.11 -2.57 10.20
N ASP A 77 8.06 -2.80 10.99
CA ASP A 77 6.81 -2.03 10.87
C ASP A 77 7.08 -0.57 11.25
N ALA A 78 6.94 0.33 10.31
CA ALA A 78 7.14 1.76 10.50
C ALA A 78 5.83 2.53 10.71
N GLY A 79 4.73 1.80 10.89
CA GLY A 79 3.42 2.38 11.23
C GLY A 79 2.53 2.65 10.03
N ASP A 80 1.44 3.32 10.33
CA ASP A 80 0.45 3.75 9.35
C ASP A 80 -0.14 5.09 9.74
N ARG A 81 -0.84 5.71 8.81
CA ARG A 81 -1.59 6.92 9.08
C ARG A 81 -2.93 6.87 8.35
N ASP A 82 -3.99 7.26 9.06
CA ASP A 82 -5.33 7.42 8.49
C ASP A 82 -5.45 8.82 7.88
N TYR A 83 -4.91 8.99 6.67
CA TYR A 83 -4.98 10.25 5.94
C TYR A 83 -6.43 10.64 5.69
N ALA A 84 -6.75 11.91 5.90
CA ALA A 84 -8.10 12.48 5.82
C ALA A 84 -9.09 11.90 6.86
N SER A 85 -8.61 11.11 7.83
CA SER A 85 -9.42 10.54 8.92
C SER A 85 -10.66 9.78 8.43
N LEU A 86 -10.48 8.96 7.40
CA LEU A 86 -11.57 8.21 6.76
C LEU A 86 -11.91 6.90 7.47
N GLY A 87 -11.05 6.43 8.38
CA GLY A 87 -11.17 5.09 8.97
C GLY A 87 -10.84 3.97 7.98
N HIS A 88 -10.04 4.25 6.97
CA HIS A 88 -9.69 3.32 5.89
C HIS A 88 -8.24 2.86 6.01
N ALA A 89 -8.01 1.56 5.77
CA ALA A 89 -6.67 0.98 5.65
C ALA A 89 -6.09 1.28 4.25
N ARG A 90 -5.48 2.46 4.07
CA ARG A 90 -4.99 2.97 2.80
C ARG A 90 -3.49 3.30 2.80
N HIS A 91 -2.83 3.15 3.93
CA HIS A 91 -1.40 3.43 4.07
C HIS A 91 -0.76 2.49 5.07
N VAL A 92 0.45 2.04 4.74
CA VAL A 92 1.34 1.37 5.67
C VAL A 92 2.78 1.68 5.29
N ALA A 93 3.66 1.72 6.26
CA ALA A 93 5.09 1.94 6.04
C ALA A 93 5.91 0.82 6.67
N ALA A 94 7.00 0.47 6.01
CA ALA A 94 7.96 -0.51 6.49
C ALA A 94 9.38 0.01 6.26
N ARG A 95 10.28 -0.31 7.20
CA ARG A 95 11.68 0.10 7.13
C ARG A 95 12.57 -1.10 6.85
N LEU A 96 13.48 -0.94 5.90
CA LEU A 96 14.54 -1.90 5.61
C LEU A 96 15.72 -1.72 6.56
N GLU A 97 16.57 -2.75 6.69
CA GLU A 97 17.78 -2.69 7.52
C GLU A 97 18.74 -1.56 7.12
N ASN A 98 18.77 -1.18 5.83
CA ASN A 98 19.58 -0.08 5.33
C ASN A 98 19.03 1.32 5.68
N GLY A 99 17.91 1.39 6.41
CA GLY A 99 17.28 2.64 6.83
C GLY A 99 16.31 3.25 5.84
N VAL A 100 16.10 2.63 4.68
CA VAL A 100 15.09 3.09 3.71
C VAL A 100 13.69 2.73 4.23
N THR A 101 12.79 3.71 4.27
CA THR A 101 11.39 3.50 4.62
C THR A 101 10.55 3.49 3.34
N ILE A 102 9.74 2.44 3.19
CA ILE A 102 8.82 2.29 2.06
C ILE A 102 7.42 2.62 2.54
N HIS A 103 6.77 3.54 1.86
CA HIS A 103 5.38 3.90 2.09
C HIS A 103 4.53 3.36 0.96
N ASN A 104 3.55 2.54 1.31
CA ASN A 104 2.58 1.97 0.36
C ASN A 104 1.24 2.67 0.54
N PHE A 105 0.78 3.34 -0.52
CA PHE A 105 -0.44 4.13 -0.51
C PHE A 105 -1.50 3.55 -1.44
N TYR A 106 -2.74 3.61 -0.97
CA TYR A 106 -3.92 3.42 -1.80
C TYR A 106 -4.79 4.68 -1.69
N VAL A 107 -4.53 5.64 -2.56
CA VAL A 107 -5.22 6.93 -2.56
C VAL A 107 -6.67 6.74 -3.03
N PRO A 108 -7.67 7.42 -2.44
CA PRO A 108 -9.05 7.35 -2.95
C PRO A 108 -9.16 7.76 -4.42
N ALA A 109 -9.94 7.00 -5.21
CA ALA A 109 -10.10 7.25 -6.65
C ALA A 109 -10.77 8.59 -6.95
N GLY A 110 -11.67 9.06 -6.08
CA GLY A 110 -12.33 10.35 -6.25
C GLY A 110 -13.63 10.32 -7.07
N GLY A 111 -13.98 9.18 -7.66
CA GLY A 111 -15.20 9.07 -8.47
C GLY A 111 -15.15 9.87 -9.78
N ASP A 112 -16.29 10.03 -10.44
CA ASP A 112 -16.38 10.56 -11.80
C ASP A 112 -16.55 12.08 -11.88
N ILE A 113 -17.05 12.71 -10.83
CA ILE A 113 -17.31 14.16 -10.80
C ILE A 113 -16.23 14.88 -10.00
N PRO A 114 -15.40 15.73 -10.63
CA PRO A 114 -14.31 16.43 -9.95
C PRO A 114 -14.79 17.70 -9.23
N ASP A 115 -15.76 17.54 -8.36
CA ASP A 115 -16.35 18.63 -7.58
C ASP A 115 -16.64 18.13 -6.16
N ARG A 116 -16.01 18.73 -5.17
CA ARG A 116 -16.14 18.38 -3.76
C ARG A 116 -17.60 18.49 -3.26
N ASP A 117 -18.32 19.49 -3.72
CA ASP A 117 -19.68 19.78 -3.26
C ASP A 117 -20.71 18.79 -3.83
N GLN A 118 -20.43 18.24 -5.01
CA GLN A 118 -21.31 17.28 -5.68
C GLN A 118 -20.88 15.82 -5.46
N ASN A 119 -19.62 15.59 -5.05
CA ASN A 119 -19.04 14.27 -4.95
C ASN A 119 -18.13 14.14 -3.73
N GLU A 120 -18.66 13.55 -2.68
CA GLU A 120 -17.94 13.32 -1.42
C GLU A 120 -16.63 12.54 -1.64
N LYS A 121 -16.61 11.58 -2.55
CA LYS A 121 -15.40 10.79 -2.86
C LYS A 121 -14.29 11.67 -3.41
N PHE A 122 -14.62 12.67 -4.20
CA PHE A 122 -13.63 13.60 -4.71
C PHE A 122 -13.07 14.49 -3.58
N GLY A 123 -13.93 14.92 -2.66
CA GLY A 123 -13.50 15.63 -1.45
C GLY A 123 -12.56 14.80 -0.60
N GLN A 124 -12.87 13.53 -0.39
CA GLN A 124 -12.00 12.59 0.34
C GLN A 124 -10.63 12.45 -0.32
N LYS A 125 -10.58 12.36 -1.65
CA LYS A 125 -9.34 12.32 -2.42
C LYS A 125 -8.50 13.57 -2.20
N LEU A 126 -9.10 14.74 -2.32
CA LEU A 126 -8.41 16.01 -2.12
C LEU A 126 -7.87 16.17 -0.70
N ASP A 127 -8.66 15.78 0.30
CA ASP A 127 -8.25 15.82 1.70
C ASP A 127 -7.11 14.84 1.98
N PHE A 128 -7.16 13.66 1.39
CA PHE A 128 -6.10 12.66 1.50
C PHE A 128 -4.77 13.18 0.94
N LEU A 129 -4.81 13.75 -0.26
CA LEU A 129 -3.62 14.31 -0.91
C LEU A 129 -3.06 15.52 -0.16
N THR A 130 -3.94 16.38 0.37
CA THR A 130 -3.53 17.51 1.20
C THR A 130 -2.82 17.06 2.46
N ASP A 131 -3.38 16.06 3.13
CA ASP A 131 -2.82 15.50 4.36
C ASP A 131 -1.46 14.84 4.08
N MET A 132 -1.33 14.06 2.98
CA MET A 132 -0.04 13.53 2.54
C MET A 132 0.99 14.64 2.33
N ARG A 133 0.63 15.67 1.58
CA ARG A 133 1.51 16.81 1.31
C ARG A 133 2.00 17.43 2.61
N ASP A 134 1.11 17.70 3.54
CA ASP A 134 1.41 18.38 4.79
C ASP A 134 2.33 17.53 5.69
N VAL A 135 2.06 16.23 5.79
CA VAL A 135 2.89 15.30 6.57
C VAL A 135 4.30 15.22 6.01
N PHE A 136 4.46 15.00 4.71
CA PHE A 136 5.77 14.86 4.09
C PHE A 136 6.51 16.18 3.96
N HIS A 137 5.81 17.30 3.91
CA HIS A 137 6.44 18.62 3.98
C HIS A 137 6.99 18.91 5.37
N ALA A 138 6.24 18.57 6.43
CA ALA A 138 6.65 18.78 7.82
C ALA A 138 7.78 17.85 8.25
N HIS A 139 7.79 16.61 7.77
CA HIS A 139 8.72 15.55 8.15
C HIS A 139 9.50 15.04 6.94
N ARG A 140 10.23 15.89 6.25
CA ARG A 140 10.98 15.54 5.04
C ARG A 140 11.93 14.35 5.27
N PRO A 141 11.51 13.12 5.03
CA PRO A 141 12.36 11.95 5.26
C PRO A 141 13.46 11.89 4.20
N ALA A 142 14.70 11.68 4.65
CA ALA A 142 15.85 11.65 3.75
C ALA A 142 15.92 10.38 2.91
N ARG A 143 15.35 9.27 3.40
CA ARG A 143 15.44 7.94 2.79
C ARG A 143 14.07 7.28 2.77
N ALA A 144 13.18 7.82 1.96
CA ALA A 144 11.82 7.30 1.81
C ALA A 144 11.48 7.06 0.35
N ILE A 145 10.77 5.98 0.09
CA ILE A 145 10.20 5.63 -1.20
C ILE A 145 8.69 5.55 -1.04
N MET A 146 7.97 6.25 -1.90
CA MET A 146 6.51 6.23 -1.93
C MET A 146 6.06 5.44 -3.14
N VAL A 147 5.28 4.42 -2.93
CA VAL A 147 4.69 3.59 -3.99
C VAL A 147 3.20 3.42 -3.77
N GLY A 148 2.51 2.93 -4.76
CA GLY A 148 1.11 2.59 -4.66
C GLY A 148 0.26 3.07 -5.81
N GLU A 149 -1.03 3.14 -5.58
CA GLU A 149 -2.02 3.60 -6.54
C GLU A 149 -2.45 5.01 -6.15
N LEU A 150 -2.09 5.99 -6.97
CA LEU A 150 -2.24 7.40 -6.63
C LEU A 150 -3.45 8.07 -7.29
N TYR A 151 -3.99 7.48 -8.37
CA TYR A 151 -5.10 8.05 -9.14
C TYR A 151 -4.86 9.50 -9.59
N ILE A 152 -3.61 9.81 -9.91
CA ILE A 152 -3.19 11.13 -10.41
C ILE A 152 -2.58 10.92 -11.78
N ALA A 153 -3.14 11.58 -12.80
CA ALA A 153 -2.58 11.57 -14.13
C ALA A 153 -1.72 12.82 -14.34
N PRO A 154 -0.54 12.72 -14.92
CA PRO A 154 0.20 13.89 -15.38
C PRO A 154 -0.58 14.56 -16.50
N ARG A 155 -0.47 15.86 -16.59
CA ARG A 155 -1.08 16.63 -17.67
C ARG A 155 -0.33 16.44 -19.00
#